data_7348e87d63e77272f908c37a4ae5bc1b
#
_entry.id   7348e87d63e77272f908c37a4ae5bc1b
#
_cell.length_a   1.000
_cell.length_b   1.000
_cell.length_c   1.000
_cell.angle_alpha   90.00
_cell.angle_beta   90.00
_cell.angle_gamma   90.00
#
_symmetry.space_group_name_H-M   'P 1'
#
loop_
_entity.id
_entity.type
_entity.pdbx_description
1 polymer ?
#
loop_
_entity_poly.entity_id
_entity_poly.type
_entity_poly.pdbx_seq_one_letter_code
_entity_poly.pdbx_strand_id
1 'polypeptide(L)'
;MHYENKKVKDPIQATFNDLKLFEQNSYCYQYIKLKNSDQSEETIKVHSEIASAAFRQANEYYKSAEKATITTSPLLYSYAMNNLLKGVCYLTTFDEKILEGFNAHGFKVERKYLKDDILKSKVTIMKRFGAVQAILKLYNNSLQTQDICLYKVLRHIPNIEKYYYESTGNISLIARRDKDDYDEFVFNGSNVDEEISEIAKELSIWIYTIPEHEKCNGFISAKTQDLFDEKVILEEDVYYKDYLNIPDKYEEGIKSLNMSFYCYILIMTYGMMVRYDANKWETYTDKKNSNYSTLIELSIPNAVMNFYYQMHNLIFGFYYEDDSYTNMDIKRIIKEETPAIMNNITRKIKDESFRFNRNVYLPWEENVR
;
A
#
# COMPACT_ATOMS: atom_id res chain seq x y z
N MET A 1 6.21 15.19 -4.89
CA MET A 1 7.54 14.78 -5.40
C MET A 1 7.32 14.15 -6.76
N HIS A 2 7.89 14.70 -7.83
CA HIS A 2 7.90 14.00 -9.12
C HIS A 2 9.05 12.99 -9.08
N TYR A 3 8.72 11.72 -9.11
CA TYR A 3 9.71 10.67 -9.23
C TYR A 3 9.99 10.41 -10.71
N GLU A 4 11.26 10.22 -11.07
CA GLU A 4 11.62 9.71 -12.39
C GLU A 4 11.30 8.22 -12.44
N ASN A 5 10.53 7.79 -13.44
CA ASN A 5 10.26 6.39 -13.67
C ASN A 5 11.29 5.80 -14.63
N LYS A 6 11.83 4.63 -14.30
CA LYS A 6 12.80 3.92 -15.14
C LYS A 6 12.17 2.67 -15.74
N LYS A 7 12.12 2.60 -17.07
CA LYS A 7 11.55 1.45 -17.77
C LYS A 7 12.46 0.25 -17.75
N VAL A 8 11.96 -0.88 -17.32
CA VAL A 8 12.66 -2.18 -17.27
C VAL A 8 11.71 -3.32 -17.61
N LYS A 9 12.26 -4.46 -18.03
CA LYS A 9 11.44 -5.64 -18.40
C LYS A 9 10.82 -6.36 -17.21
N ASP A 10 11.48 -6.35 -16.09
CA ASP A 10 11.04 -6.98 -14.84
C ASP A 10 11.36 -6.05 -13.67
N PRO A 11 10.45 -5.19 -13.34
CA PRO A 11 10.63 -4.21 -12.29
C PRO A 11 10.75 -4.80 -10.89
N ILE A 12 10.06 -5.89 -10.63
CA ILE A 12 10.16 -6.60 -9.36
C ILE A 12 11.61 -7.10 -9.19
N GLN A 13 12.12 -7.80 -10.19
CA GLN A 13 13.48 -8.31 -10.16
C GLN A 13 14.51 -7.16 -10.12
N ALA A 14 14.27 -6.05 -10.83
CA ALA A 14 15.12 -4.87 -10.78
C ALA A 14 15.18 -4.26 -9.38
N THR A 15 14.03 -4.09 -8.73
CA THR A 15 13.92 -3.63 -7.34
C THR A 15 14.75 -4.50 -6.38
N PHE A 16 14.61 -5.83 -6.48
CA PHE A 16 15.38 -6.74 -5.63
C PHE A 16 16.88 -6.71 -5.94
N ASN A 17 17.28 -6.58 -7.21
CA ASN A 17 18.67 -6.49 -7.60
C ASN A 17 19.33 -5.23 -7.03
N ASP A 18 18.66 -4.09 -7.07
CA ASP A 18 19.15 -2.85 -6.48
C ASP A 18 19.30 -2.96 -4.96
N LEU A 19 18.26 -3.44 -4.27
CA LEU A 19 18.32 -3.64 -2.82
C LEU A 19 19.44 -4.62 -2.41
N LYS A 20 19.73 -5.61 -3.24
CA LYS A 20 20.81 -6.58 -3.01
C LYS A 20 22.21 -5.94 -3.04
N LEU A 21 22.42 -4.81 -3.71
CA LEU A 21 23.68 -4.08 -3.67
C LEU A 21 24.07 -3.69 -2.25
N PHE A 22 23.07 -3.37 -1.41
CA PHE A 22 23.27 -3.00 0.00
C PHE A 22 23.62 -4.18 0.93
N GLU A 23 23.64 -5.42 0.44
CA GLU A 23 24.23 -6.53 1.18
C GLU A 23 25.74 -6.38 1.36
N GLN A 24 26.38 -5.54 0.52
CA GLN A 24 27.79 -5.24 0.57
C GLN A 24 28.06 -4.02 1.46
N ASN A 25 28.87 -4.21 2.49
CA ASN A 25 29.23 -3.12 3.43
C ASN A 25 29.89 -1.93 2.71
N SER A 26 30.78 -2.21 1.74
CA SER A 26 31.44 -1.16 0.96
C SER A 26 30.45 -0.29 0.18
N TYR A 27 29.38 -0.88 -0.35
CA TYR A 27 28.33 -0.15 -1.06
C TYR A 27 27.50 0.73 -0.10
N CYS A 28 27.09 0.18 1.05
CA CYS A 28 26.44 0.93 2.11
C CYS A 28 27.29 2.13 2.57
N TYR A 29 28.59 1.89 2.83
CA TYR A 29 29.52 2.92 3.24
C TYR A 29 29.60 4.08 2.23
N GLN A 30 29.78 3.75 0.96
CA GLN A 30 29.87 4.76 -0.09
C GLN A 30 28.55 5.54 -0.25
N TYR A 31 27.40 4.85 -0.19
CA TYR A 31 26.10 5.47 -0.26
C TYR A 31 25.90 6.47 0.86
N ILE A 32 26.16 6.07 2.13
CA ILE A 32 26.03 6.93 3.30
C ILE A 32 26.96 8.14 3.20
N LYS A 33 28.24 7.91 2.84
CA LYS A 33 29.24 8.96 2.70
C LYS A 33 28.86 10.02 1.65
N LEU A 34 28.28 9.59 0.53
CA LEU A 34 27.80 10.50 -0.51
C LEU A 34 26.59 11.34 -0.09
N LYS A 35 25.68 10.75 0.68
CA LYS A 35 24.43 11.41 1.10
C LYS A 35 24.59 12.24 2.38
N ASN A 36 25.57 11.91 3.24
CA ASN A 36 25.74 12.46 4.59
C ASN A 36 27.23 12.73 4.86
N SER A 37 27.82 13.59 4.05
CA SER A 37 29.24 13.94 4.13
C SER A 37 29.68 14.68 5.40
N ASP A 38 28.73 15.15 6.19
CA ASP A 38 28.93 15.84 7.49
C ASP A 38 29.13 14.87 8.65
N GLN A 39 28.83 13.60 8.48
CA GLN A 39 28.96 12.58 9.53
C GLN A 39 30.41 12.11 9.69
N SER A 40 30.77 11.70 10.91
CA SER A 40 32.11 11.14 11.16
C SER A 40 32.31 9.80 10.41
N GLU A 41 33.55 9.50 10.01
CA GLU A 41 33.88 8.23 9.35
C GLU A 41 33.54 7.01 10.22
N GLU A 42 33.70 7.12 11.52
CA GLU A 42 33.37 6.06 12.46
C GLU A 42 31.86 5.81 12.51
N THR A 43 31.04 6.87 12.55
CA THR A 43 29.58 6.75 12.49
C THR A 43 29.11 6.12 11.17
N ILE A 44 29.68 6.58 10.03
CA ILE A 44 29.36 6.01 8.70
C ILE A 44 29.71 4.52 8.66
N LYS A 45 30.86 4.13 9.22
CA LYS A 45 31.29 2.73 9.26
C LYS A 45 30.33 1.86 10.06
N VAL A 46 29.97 2.28 11.28
CA VAL A 46 29.00 1.56 12.12
C VAL A 46 27.65 1.41 11.42
N HIS A 47 27.13 2.50 10.86
CA HIS A 47 25.87 2.49 10.12
C HIS A 47 25.91 1.54 8.92
N SER A 48 26.99 1.55 8.14
CA SER A 48 27.14 0.70 6.96
C SER A 48 27.21 -0.79 7.33
N GLU A 49 27.87 -1.13 8.43
CA GLU A 49 27.96 -2.51 8.92
C GLU A 49 26.58 -3.04 9.34
N ILE A 50 25.82 -2.22 10.09
CA ILE A 50 24.46 -2.60 10.54
C ILE A 50 23.50 -2.68 9.34
N ALA A 51 23.54 -1.71 8.42
CA ALA A 51 22.69 -1.69 7.25
C ALA A 51 22.93 -2.94 6.40
N SER A 52 24.19 -3.23 6.04
CA SER A 52 24.53 -4.37 5.18
C SER A 52 24.15 -5.72 5.81
N ALA A 53 24.32 -5.86 7.12
CA ALA A 53 23.86 -7.05 7.83
C ALA A 53 22.34 -7.19 7.79
N ALA A 54 21.62 -6.09 7.97
CA ALA A 54 20.15 -6.07 7.92
C ALA A 54 19.63 -6.42 6.52
N PHE A 55 20.20 -5.87 5.44
CA PHE A 55 19.83 -6.23 4.06
C PHE A 55 20.08 -7.71 3.74
N ARG A 56 21.22 -8.28 4.16
CA ARG A 56 21.47 -9.73 4.03
C ARG A 56 20.40 -10.56 4.72
N GLN A 57 20.10 -10.24 5.99
CA GLN A 57 19.07 -10.96 6.73
C GLN A 57 17.68 -10.81 6.09
N ALA A 58 17.33 -9.60 5.61
CA ALA A 58 16.08 -9.37 4.92
C ALA A 58 15.93 -10.29 3.69
N ASN A 59 16.95 -10.39 2.86
CA ASN A 59 16.96 -11.25 1.69
C ASN A 59 16.89 -12.75 2.03
N GLU A 60 17.61 -13.20 3.07
CA GLU A 60 17.56 -14.59 3.52
C GLU A 60 16.18 -14.99 4.03
N TYR A 61 15.57 -14.15 4.87
CA TYR A 61 14.21 -14.38 5.36
C TYR A 61 13.18 -14.35 4.24
N TYR A 62 13.31 -13.40 3.29
CA TYR A 62 12.44 -13.31 2.13
C TYR A 62 12.47 -14.60 1.30
N LYS A 63 13.66 -15.07 0.91
CA LYS A 63 13.85 -16.32 0.14
C LYS A 63 13.34 -17.55 0.89
N SER A 64 13.44 -17.55 2.21
CA SER A 64 12.91 -18.63 3.05
C SER A 64 11.38 -18.58 3.09
N ALA A 65 10.80 -17.38 3.14
CA ALA A 65 9.36 -17.18 3.13
C ALA A 65 8.70 -17.60 1.81
N GLU A 66 9.35 -17.34 0.66
CA GLU A 66 8.86 -17.75 -0.67
C GLU A 66 8.70 -19.27 -0.80
N LYS A 67 9.52 -20.04 -0.08
CA LYS A 67 9.47 -21.51 -0.07
C LYS A 67 8.54 -22.09 1.00
N ALA A 68 8.09 -21.26 1.92
CA ALA A 68 7.25 -21.68 3.03
C ALA A 68 5.77 -21.66 2.65
N THR A 69 4.97 -22.45 3.36
CA THR A 69 3.51 -22.42 3.21
C THR A 69 2.91 -21.22 3.97
N ILE A 70 1.65 -20.94 3.71
CA ILE A 70 0.90 -19.88 4.42
C ILE A 70 0.91 -20.04 5.94
N THR A 71 1.16 -21.24 6.43
CA THR A 71 1.25 -21.53 7.86
C THR A 71 2.44 -20.85 8.54
N THR A 72 3.54 -20.60 7.79
CA THR A 72 4.79 -20.05 8.35
C THR A 72 5.34 -18.85 7.57
N SER A 73 4.98 -18.71 6.30
CA SER A 73 5.50 -17.63 5.44
C SER A 73 5.27 -16.22 6.01
N PRO A 74 4.12 -15.88 6.64
CA PRO A 74 3.93 -14.53 7.19
C PRO A 74 4.92 -14.18 8.30
N LEU A 75 5.32 -15.17 9.10
CA LEU A 75 6.33 -14.96 10.15
C LEU A 75 7.70 -14.65 9.53
N LEU A 76 8.10 -15.40 8.51
CA LEU A 76 9.36 -15.17 7.81
C LEU A 76 9.36 -13.84 7.06
N TYR A 77 8.26 -13.48 6.38
CA TYR A 77 8.11 -12.17 5.76
C TYR A 77 8.15 -11.03 6.77
N SER A 78 7.58 -11.22 7.97
CA SER A 78 7.66 -10.20 9.02
C SER A 78 9.12 -9.92 9.43
N TYR A 79 9.95 -10.96 9.57
CA TYR A 79 11.39 -10.78 9.80
C TYR A 79 12.10 -10.12 8.62
N ALA A 80 11.75 -10.50 7.38
CA ALA A 80 12.31 -9.90 6.17
C ALA A 80 12.02 -8.38 6.12
N MET A 81 10.77 -8.00 6.28
CA MET A 81 10.35 -6.58 6.23
C MET A 81 10.94 -5.76 7.38
N ASN A 82 11.01 -6.32 8.59
CA ASN A 82 11.61 -5.61 9.73
C ASN A 82 13.12 -5.37 9.51
N ASN A 83 13.84 -6.35 8.99
CA ASN A 83 15.26 -6.18 8.67
C ASN A 83 15.47 -5.23 7.49
N LEU A 84 14.64 -5.30 6.44
CA LEU A 84 14.70 -4.35 5.33
C LEU A 84 14.51 -2.91 5.84
N LEU A 85 13.47 -2.65 6.63
CA LEU A 85 13.22 -1.34 7.23
C LEU A 85 14.40 -0.86 8.07
N LYS A 86 14.97 -1.75 8.90
CA LYS A 86 16.17 -1.45 9.69
C LYS A 86 17.34 -1.03 8.79
N GLY A 87 17.59 -1.80 7.73
CA GLY A 87 18.64 -1.48 6.76
C GLY A 87 18.43 -0.10 6.13
N VAL A 88 17.21 0.19 5.68
CA VAL A 88 16.83 1.49 5.10
C VAL A 88 17.04 2.63 6.10
N CYS A 89 16.61 2.48 7.34
CA CYS A 89 16.81 3.52 8.34
C CYS A 89 18.28 3.79 8.61
N TYR A 90 19.14 2.76 8.72
CA TYR A 90 20.57 2.95 8.89
C TYR A 90 21.29 3.55 7.68
N LEU A 91 20.67 3.45 6.47
CA LEU A 91 21.18 4.15 5.28
C LEU A 91 20.76 5.60 5.20
N THR A 92 19.57 5.94 5.70
CA THR A 92 18.90 7.21 5.36
C THR A 92 18.76 8.19 6.52
N THR A 93 18.94 7.75 7.76
CA THR A 93 18.79 8.62 8.94
C THR A 93 19.86 8.37 9.99
N PHE A 94 20.17 9.44 10.76
CA PHE A 94 21.01 9.42 11.95
C PHE A 94 20.22 9.81 13.21
N ASP A 95 18.87 9.85 13.12
CA ASP A 95 18.03 10.09 14.30
C ASP A 95 18.06 8.85 15.23
N GLU A 96 18.81 8.94 16.31
CA GLU A 96 18.96 7.88 17.32
C GLU A 96 17.60 7.35 17.80
N LYS A 97 16.61 8.23 17.93
CA LYS A 97 15.26 7.85 18.34
C LYS A 97 14.57 6.92 17.35
N ILE A 98 14.86 7.04 16.05
CA ILE A 98 14.38 6.11 15.02
C ILE A 98 15.15 4.79 15.14
N LEU A 99 16.47 4.87 15.25
CA LEU A 99 17.36 3.71 15.26
C LEU A 99 17.18 2.83 16.51
N GLU A 100 17.02 3.42 17.69
CA GLU A 100 16.69 2.71 18.92
C GLU A 100 15.31 2.04 18.87
N GLY A 101 14.42 2.55 18.03
CA GLY A 101 13.05 2.05 17.87
C GLY A 101 12.97 0.58 17.43
N PHE A 102 14.01 0.03 16.79
CA PHE A 102 14.03 -1.36 16.31
C PHE A 102 14.10 -2.42 17.42
N ASN A 103 14.20 -2.03 18.68
CA ASN A 103 14.04 -2.93 19.83
C ASN A 103 12.56 -3.29 20.10
N ALA A 104 11.62 -2.64 19.42
CA ALA A 104 10.19 -2.88 19.52
C ALA A 104 9.49 -2.71 18.17
N HIS A 105 8.36 -3.38 17.98
CA HIS A 105 7.59 -3.25 16.72
C HIS A 105 6.77 -1.95 16.65
N GLY A 106 6.48 -1.32 17.79
CA GLY A 106 5.68 -0.10 17.87
C GLY A 106 4.16 -0.35 17.80
N PHE A 107 3.73 -1.59 17.92
CA PHE A 107 2.33 -1.99 18.03
C PHE A 107 2.17 -3.27 18.87
N LYS A 108 0.94 -3.58 19.24
CA LYS A 108 0.59 -4.80 19.99
C LYS A 108 -0.56 -5.53 19.30
N VAL A 109 -0.48 -6.85 19.27
CA VAL A 109 -1.58 -7.74 18.94
C VAL A 109 -1.89 -8.55 20.20
N GLU A 110 -3.03 -8.32 20.81
CA GLU A 110 -3.45 -9.05 22.00
C GLU A 110 -4.50 -10.11 21.64
N ARG A 111 -4.40 -11.31 22.21
CA ARG A 111 -5.34 -12.41 21.95
C ARG A 111 -6.81 -12.01 22.13
N LYS A 112 -7.11 -11.18 23.14
CA LYS A 112 -8.48 -10.68 23.38
C LYS A 112 -9.05 -9.86 22.23
N TYR A 113 -8.19 -9.33 21.34
CA TYR A 113 -8.60 -8.55 20.17
C TYR A 113 -8.74 -9.41 18.91
N LEU A 114 -8.27 -10.68 18.94
CA LEU A 114 -8.48 -11.64 17.87
C LEU A 114 -9.92 -12.14 17.91
N LYS A 115 -10.67 -11.87 16.86
CA LYS A 115 -12.09 -12.22 16.73
C LYS A 115 -12.25 -13.45 15.85
N ASP A 116 -13.42 -14.08 15.89
CA ASP A 116 -13.75 -15.16 14.96
C ASP A 116 -13.79 -14.64 13.52
N ASP A 117 -14.23 -13.41 13.33
CA ASP A 117 -14.07 -12.63 12.12
C ASP A 117 -12.72 -11.87 12.19
N ILE A 118 -11.75 -12.31 11.36
CA ILE A 118 -10.41 -11.71 11.34
C ILE A 118 -10.44 -10.22 11.04
N LEU A 119 -11.37 -9.75 10.21
CA LEU A 119 -11.47 -8.33 9.82
C LEU A 119 -11.76 -7.43 11.03
N LYS A 120 -12.47 -7.96 12.04
CA LYS A 120 -12.77 -7.26 13.31
C LYS A 120 -11.66 -7.37 14.34
N SER A 121 -10.61 -8.14 14.05
CA SER A 121 -9.42 -8.23 14.92
C SER A 121 -8.72 -6.88 14.96
N LYS A 122 -8.20 -6.52 16.14
CA LYS A 122 -7.58 -5.20 16.36
C LYS A 122 -6.10 -5.32 16.66
N VAL A 123 -5.37 -4.32 16.21
CA VAL A 123 -4.00 -4.04 16.60
C VAL A 123 -3.95 -2.67 17.28
N THR A 124 -3.20 -2.57 18.36
CA THR A 124 -2.99 -1.29 19.06
C THR A 124 -1.70 -0.67 18.56
N ILE A 125 -1.77 0.44 17.85
CA ILE A 125 -0.62 1.25 17.46
C ILE A 125 -0.15 2.01 18.70
N MET A 126 1.16 2.03 18.92
CA MET A 126 1.77 2.68 20.07
C MET A 126 2.47 3.96 19.65
N LYS A 127 2.18 5.08 20.31
CA LYS A 127 2.88 6.36 20.07
C LYS A 127 4.39 6.31 20.38
N ARG A 128 4.82 5.33 21.20
CA ARG A 128 6.21 5.17 21.59
C ARG A 128 7.05 4.61 20.44
N PHE A 129 8.37 4.77 20.58
CA PHE A 129 9.35 4.27 19.61
C PHE A 129 9.08 2.81 19.21
N GLY A 130 9.39 2.50 17.98
CA GLY A 130 9.21 1.19 17.37
C GLY A 130 9.31 1.30 15.87
N ALA A 131 9.41 0.17 15.21
CA ALA A 131 9.50 0.11 13.74
C ALA A 131 8.34 0.84 13.03
N VAL A 132 7.12 0.77 13.59
CA VAL A 132 5.97 1.52 13.06
C VAL A 132 6.21 3.04 13.11
N GLN A 133 6.77 3.54 14.20
CA GLN A 133 7.07 4.97 14.33
C GLN A 133 8.22 5.39 13.41
N ALA A 134 9.16 4.49 13.11
CA ALA A 134 10.18 4.73 12.11
C ALA A 134 9.55 4.93 10.72
N ILE A 135 8.62 4.06 10.30
CA ILE A 135 7.89 4.22 9.04
C ILE A 135 7.16 5.56 9.01
N LEU A 136 6.37 5.87 10.04
CA LEU A 136 5.62 7.12 10.09
C LEU A 136 6.54 8.34 9.94
N LYS A 137 7.68 8.35 10.63
CA LYS A 137 8.65 9.46 10.55
C LYS A 137 9.34 9.56 9.18
N LEU A 138 9.68 8.44 8.54
CA LEU A 138 10.28 8.44 7.20
C LEU A 138 9.39 9.13 6.17
N TYR A 139 8.07 9.11 6.38
CA TYR A 139 7.08 9.76 5.53
C TYR A 139 6.46 11.02 6.15
N ASN A 140 7.10 11.61 7.16
CA ASN A 140 6.63 12.81 7.88
C ASN A 140 5.21 12.67 8.47
N ASN A 141 4.85 11.47 8.88
CA ASN A 141 3.57 11.14 9.48
C ASN A 141 3.68 10.90 10.99
N SER A 142 2.54 10.97 11.68
CA SER A 142 2.42 10.64 13.11
C SER A 142 1.06 10.07 13.43
N LEU A 143 1.00 9.13 14.37
CA LEU A 143 -0.24 8.63 14.97
C LEU A 143 -0.12 8.56 16.48
N GLN A 144 -1.21 8.90 17.18
CA GLN A 144 -1.38 8.66 18.61
C GLN A 144 -1.60 7.15 18.87
N THR A 145 -1.54 6.78 20.15
CA THR A 145 -1.88 5.40 20.54
C THR A 145 -3.36 5.16 20.32
N GLN A 146 -3.68 4.19 19.45
CA GLN A 146 -5.05 3.84 19.09
C GLN A 146 -5.18 2.40 18.61
N ASP A 147 -6.39 1.88 18.64
CA ASP A 147 -6.74 0.58 18.07
C ASP A 147 -7.18 0.73 16.61
N ILE A 148 -6.63 -0.12 15.75
CA ILE A 148 -7.01 -0.20 14.33
C ILE A 148 -7.50 -1.62 14.04
N CYS A 149 -8.68 -1.74 13.42
CA CYS A 149 -9.19 -3.02 12.93
C CYS A 149 -8.47 -3.46 11.66
N LEU A 150 -8.32 -4.77 11.46
CA LEU A 150 -7.64 -5.30 10.26
C LEU A 150 -8.36 -4.96 8.96
N TYR A 151 -9.69 -4.79 8.96
CA TYR A 151 -10.39 -4.34 7.75
C TYR A 151 -9.86 -2.97 7.27
N LYS A 152 -9.54 -2.05 8.20
CA LYS A 152 -8.94 -0.75 7.87
C LYS A 152 -7.55 -0.88 7.26
N VAL A 153 -6.76 -1.84 7.75
CA VAL A 153 -5.43 -2.10 7.18
C VAL A 153 -5.55 -2.69 5.78
N LEU A 154 -6.40 -3.70 5.61
CA LEU A 154 -6.58 -4.40 4.35
C LEU A 154 -7.13 -3.52 3.24
N ARG A 155 -8.00 -2.55 3.54
CA ARG A 155 -8.58 -1.65 2.52
C ARG A 155 -7.58 -0.70 1.87
N HIS A 156 -6.34 -0.64 2.39
CA HIS A 156 -5.23 0.12 1.83
C HIS A 156 -4.16 -0.75 1.15
N ILE A 157 -4.39 -2.04 0.98
CA ILE A 157 -3.45 -2.92 0.30
C ILE A 157 -3.80 -2.98 -1.19
N PRO A 158 -2.90 -2.57 -2.10
CA PRO A 158 -3.16 -2.61 -3.53
C PRO A 158 -3.28 -4.04 -4.07
N ASN A 159 -3.99 -4.18 -5.18
CA ASN A 159 -4.18 -5.42 -5.94
C ASN A 159 -5.00 -6.51 -5.24
N ILE A 160 -5.66 -6.17 -4.13
CA ILE A 160 -6.63 -7.05 -3.47
C ILE A 160 -8.04 -6.44 -3.44
N GLU A 161 -8.27 -5.31 -4.09
CA GLU A 161 -9.50 -4.51 -4.01
C GLU A 161 -10.74 -5.35 -4.32
N LYS A 162 -10.68 -6.18 -5.38
CA LYS A 162 -11.76 -7.09 -5.74
C LYS A 162 -12.07 -8.10 -4.63
N TYR A 163 -11.03 -8.73 -4.10
CA TYR A 163 -11.19 -9.75 -3.04
C TYR A 163 -11.60 -9.13 -1.71
N TYR A 164 -11.18 -7.90 -1.46
CA TYR A 164 -11.65 -7.12 -0.32
C TYR A 164 -13.15 -6.89 -0.44
N TYR A 165 -13.63 -6.42 -1.60
CA TYR A 165 -15.07 -6.25 -1.85
C TYR A 165 -15.85 -7.56 -1.73
N GLU A 166 -15.39 -8.63 -2.36
CA GLU A 166 -16.04 -9.96 -2.29
C GLU A 166 -16.14 -10.48 -0.85
N SER A 167 -15.17 -10.15 0.01
CA SER A 167 -15.13 -10.61 1.40
C SER A 167 -15.88 -9.71 2.38
N THR A 168 -16.00 -8.41 2.10
CA THR A 168 -16.55 -7.42 3.03
C THR A 168 -17.89 -6.84 2.56
N GLY A 169 -18.16 -6.89 1.28
CA GLY A 169 -19.26 -6.17 0.63
C GLY A 169 -19.01 -4.66 0.46
N ASN A 170 -17.84 -4.14 0.84
CA ASN A 170 -17.50 -2.72 0.79
C ASN A 170 -16.32 -2.45 -0.14
N ILE A 171 -16.27 -1.25 -0.74
CA ILE A 171 -15.10 -0.83 -1.53
C ILE A 171 -13.88 -0.64 -0.63
N SER A 172 -12.69 -0.82 -1.22
CA SER A 172 -11.42 -0.45 -0.58
C SER A 172 -11.16 1.05 -0.73
N LEU A 173 -10.17 1.58 -0.01
CA LEU A 173 -9.72 2.97 -0.16
C LEU A 173 -8.62 3.13 -1.23
N ILE A 174 -8.45 2.12 -2.07
CA ILE A 174 -7.60 2.17 -3.26
C ILE A 174 -8.47 2.44 -4.48
N ALA A 175 -8.25 3.58 -5.12
CA ALA A 175 -8.94 3.96 -6.35
C ALA A 175 -7.96 3.99 -7.52
N ARG A 176 -8.27 3.28 -8.59
CA ARG A 176 -7.47 3.22 -9.81
C ARG A 176 -7.89 4.32 -10.76
N ARG A 177 -6.92 4.98 -11.40
CA ARG A 177 -7.22 5.96 -12.43
C ARG A 177 -7.98 5.29 -13.59
N ASP A 178 -9.07 5.91 -14.04
CA ASP A 178 -9.78 5.43 -15.23
C ASP A 178 -8.89 5.61 -16.46
N LYS A 179 -8.89 4.62 -17.35
CA LYS A 179 -8.09 4.66 -18.57
C LYS A 179 -8.65 5.62 -19.62
N ASP A 180 -9.95 5.84 -19.58
CA ASP A 180 -10.67 6.64 -20.55
C ASP A 180 -10.89 8.09 -20.09
N ASP A 181 -10.79 8.35 -18.78
CA ASP A 181 -10.95 9.68 -18.19
C ASP A 181 -9.94 9.85 -17.05
N TYR A 182 -8.92 10.69 -17.29
CA TYR A 182 -7.82 10.93 -16.33
C TYR A 182 -8.26 11.64 -15.03
N ASP A 183 -9.45 12.21 -15.02
CA ASP A 183 -10.00 12.90 -13.85
C ASP A 183 -10.89 11.97 -13.00
N GLU A 184 -11.19 10.77 -13.50
CA GLU A 184 -11.99 9.77 -12.79
C GLU A 184 -11.12 8.67 -12.18
N PHE A 185 -11.53 8.21 -10.99
CA PHE A 185 -10.93 7.08 -10.30
C PHE A 185 -11.96 5.99 -10.07
N VAL A 186 -11.59 4.76 -10.34
CA VAL A 186 -12.46 3.59 -10.25
C VAL A 186 -12.15 2.77 -9.02
N PHE A 187 -13.18 2.50 -8.23
CA PHE A 187 -13.14 1.55 -7.12
C PHE A 187 -13.70 0.19 -7.55
N ASN A 188 -13.21 -0.87 -6.92
CA ASN A 188 -13.81 -2.20 -7.09
C ASN A 188 -15.00 -2.37 -6.15
N GLY A 189 -16.19 -2.53 -6.72
CA GLY A 189 -17.44 -2.73 -5.99
C GLY A 189 -18.41 -1.57 -6.10
N SER A 190 -19.57 -1.73 -5.53
CA SER A 190 -20.69 -0.78 -5.63
C SER A 190 -21.22 -0.30 -4.27
N ASN A 191 -20.74 -0.86 -3.18
CA ASN A 191 -21.23 -0.50 -1.85
C ASN A 191 -20.21 0.38 -1.10
N VAL A 192 -20.67 1.57 -0.74
CA VAL A 192 -19.91 2.56 0.02
C VAL A 192 -20.46 2.55 1.44
N ASP A 193 -19.64 2.16 2.41
CA ASP A 193 -20.04 2.20 3.82
C ASP A 193 -20.12 3.64 4.38
N GLU A 194 -20.73 3.78 5.55
CA GLU A 194 -20.94 5.08 6.19
C GLU A 194 -19.61 5.81 6.45
N GLU A 195 -18.56 5.09 6.86
CA GLU A 195 -17.25 5.67 7.16
C GLU A 195 -16.60 6.24 5.89
N ILE A 196 -16.66 5.48 4.78
CA ILE A 196 -16.15 5.95 3.48
C ILE A 196 -16.97 7.14 2.98
N SER A 197 -18.27 7.12 3.18
CA SER A 197 -19.15 8.26 2.83
C SER A 197 -18.79 9.52 3.61
N GLU A 198 -18.51 9.41 4.91
CA GLU A 198 -18.03 10.53 5.72
C GLU A 198 -16.67 11.07 5.23
N ILE A 199 -15.72 10.18 4.92
CA ILE A 199 -14.41 10.55 4.38
C ILE A 199 -14.57 11.27 3.05
N ALA A 200 -15.37 10.72 2.13
CA ALA A 200 -15.64 11.32 0.84
C ALA A 200 -16.25 12.73 0.97
N LYS A 201 -17.20 12.89 1.89
CA LYS A 201 -17.81 14.20 2.19
C LYS A 201 -16.78 15.21 2.72
N GLU A 202 -15.96 14.82 3.69
CA GLU A 202 -14.95 15.70 4.30
C GLU A 202 -13.86 16.12 3.29
N LEU A 203 -13.52 15.22 2.35
CA LEU A 203 -12.54 15.47 1.30
C LEU A 203 -13.17 16.06 0.02
N SER A 204 -14.50 16.28 -0.01
CA SER A 204 -15.24 16.72 -1.19
C SER A 204 -15.05 15.78 -2.40
N ILE A 205 -14.90 14.49 -2.16
CA ILE A 205 -14.85 13.45 -3.18
C ILE A 205 -16.27 13.00 -3.50
N TRP A 206 -16.62 12.98 -4.77
CA TRP A 206 -17.92 12.50 -5.23
C TRP A 206 -17.80 11.04 -5.65
N ILE A 207 -18.50 10.15 -4.95
CA ILE A 207 -18.54 8.73 -5.29
C ILE A 207 -19.92 8.42 -5.87
N TYR A 208 -19.95 7.80 -7.05
CA TYR A 208 -21.17 7.38 -7.70
C TYR A 208 -21.07 5.94 -8.19
N THR A 209 -22.21 5.27 -8.29
CA THR A 209 -22.29 3.90 -8.79
C THR A 209 -22.70 3.88 -10.26
N ILE A 210 -22.05 3.01 -11.05
CA ILE A 210 -22.47 2.72 -12.41
C ILE A 210 -23.31 1.43 -12.37
N PRO A 211 -24.65 1.49 -12.56
CA PRO A 211 -25.56 0.35 -12.34
C PRO A 211 -25.23 -0.88 -13.20
N GLU A 212 -24.67 -0.70 -14.41
CA GLU A 212 -24.40 -1.77 -15.36
C GLU A 212 -23.08 -2.54 -15.07
N HIS A 213 -22.24 -2.04 -14.18
CA HIS A 213 -20.88 -2.56 -14.01
C HIS A 213 -20.52 -2.95 -12.57
N GLU A 214 -21.44 -2.82 -11.63
CA GLU A 214 -21.16 -3.05 -10.18
C GLU A 214 -19.87 -2.35 -9.72
N LYS A 215 -19.60 -1.15 -10.23
CA LYS A 215 -18.42 -0.35 -9.90
C LYS A 215 -18.83 0.97 -9.30
N CYS A 216 -18.07 1.40 -8.30
CA CYS A 216 -18.10 2.78 -7.85
C CYS A 216 -16.98 3.56 -8.54
N ASN A 217 -17.31 4.71 -9.10
CA ASN A 217 -16.32 5.67 -9.57
C ASN A 217 -16.29 6.85 -8.61
N GLY A 218 -15.08 7.35 -8.33
CA GLY A 218 -14.88 8.57 -7.59
C GLY A 218 -14.52 9.70 -8.55
N PHE A 219 -15.18 10.84 -8.41
CA PHE A 219 -14.85 12.07 -9.15
C PHE A 219 -14.15 13.06 -8.21
N ILE A 220 -13.02 13.59 -8.66
CA ILE A 220 -12.25 14.59 -7.93
C ILE A 220 -12.42 15.92 -8.63
N SER A 221 -13.02 16.92 -7.94
CA SER A 221 -13.13 18.25 -8.50
C SER A 221 -11.79 19.00 -8.48
N ALA A 222 -11.61 19.99 -9.39
CA ALA A 222 -10.39 20.83 -9.42
C ALA A 222 -10.08 21.52 -8.08
N LYS A 223 -11.10 21.87 -7.28
CA LYS A 223 -10.92 22.41 -5.91
C LYS A 223 -10.38 21.37 -4.91
N THR A 224 -10.65 20.11 -5.18
CA THR A 224 -10.17 18.98 -4.36
C THR A 224 -8.73 18.65 -4.72
N GLN A 225 -8.27 18.99 -5.94
CA GLN A 225 -6.90 18.78 -6.38
C GLN A 225 -5.90 19.47 -5.44
N ASP A 226 -6.18 20.73 -5.04
CA ASP A 226 -5.32 21.47 -4.09
C ASP A 226 -5.32 20.82 -2.69
N LEU A 227 -6.44 20.21 -2.28
CA LEU A 227 -6.53 19.45 -1.03
C LEU A 227 -5.87 18.07 -1.14
N PHE A 228 -5.86 17.49 -2.35
CA PHE A 228 -5.22 16.21 -2.64
C PHE A 228 -3.71 16.30 -2.57
N ASP A 229 -3.10 17.37 -3.09
CA ASP A 229 -1.64 17.56 -3.04
C ASP A 229 -1.08 17.57 -1.61
N GLU A 230 -1.91 17.91 -0.61
CA GLU A 230 -1.54 17.89 0.81
C GLU A 230 -1.99 16.65 1.58
N LYS A 231 -3.09 15.99 1.20
CA LYS A 231 -3.77 14.97 2.01
C LYS A 231 -3.85 13.60 1.37
N VAL A 232 -3.87 13.51 0.05
CA VAL A 232 -3.97 12.25 -0.67
C VAL A 232 -2.65 11.92 -1.32
N ILE A 233 -2.18 10.70 -1.13
CA ILE A 233 -0.94 10.25 -1.73
C ILE A 233 -1.29 9.55 -3.03
N LEU A 234 -0.85 10.12 -4.17
CA LEU A 234 -0.76 9.38 -5.40
C LEU A 234 0.44 8.44 -5.26
N GLU A 235 0.19 7.17 -5.29
CA GLU A 235 1.20 6.12 -5.13
C GLU A 235 1.20 5.22 -6.38
N GLU A 236 2.34 4.60 -6.66
CA GLU A 236 2.45 3.53 -7.62
C GLU A 236 2.63 2.20 -6.87
N ASP A 237 1.94 1.17 -7.33
CA ASP A 237 2.14 -0.18 -6.82
C ASP A 237 3.27 -0.90 -7.58
N VAL A 238 3.65 -2.06 -7.08
CA VAL A 238 4.68 -2.91 -7.70
C VAL A 238 4.34 -3.34 -9.15
N TYR A 239 3.08 -3.20 -9.56
CA TYR A 239 2.62 -3.47 -10.92
C TYR A 239 2.44 -2.18 -11.76
N TYR A 240 3.00 -1.05 -11.28
CA TYR A 240 3.10 0.24 -12.00
C TYR A 240 1.75 0.85 -12.39
N LYS A 241 0.78 0.66 -11.56
CA LYS A 241 -0.53 1.26 -11.75
C LYS A 241 -0.66 2.43 -10.79
N ASP A 242 -0.81 3.61 -11.36
CA ASP A 242 -1.21 4.78 -10.60
C ASP A 242 -2.51 4.51 -9.86
N TYR A 243 -2.50 4.77 -8.58
CA TYR A 243 -3.70 4.73 -7.77
C TYR A 243 -3.69 5.84 -6.74
N LEU A 244 -4.86 6.22 -6.30
CA LEU A 244 -5.03 7.06 -5.14
C LEU A 244 -5.24 6.20 -3.91
N ASN A 245 -4.41 6.43 -2.91
CA ASN A 245 -4.64 5.93 -1.57
C ASN A 245 -5.48 6.97 -0.82
N ILE A 246 -6.78 6.72 -0.74
CA ILE A 246 -7.72 7.62 -0.08
C ILE A 246 -7.42 7.62 1.42
N PRO A 247 -7.30 8.79 2.07
CA PRO A 247 -7.05 8.89 3.50
C PRO A 247 -8.09 8.14 4.33
N ASP A 248 -7.69 7.71 5.51
CA ASP A 248 -8.57 7.05 6.46
C ASP A 248 -8.87 7.92 7.69
N LYS A 249 -9.96 7.59 8.38
CA LYS A 249 -10.37 8.26 9.62
C LYS A 249 -9.70 7.58 10.82
N TYR A 250 -8.99 8.37 11.60
CA TYR A 250 -8.35 8.00 12.86
C TYR A 250 -8.90 8.84 14.01
N GLU A 251 -8.51 8.54 15.25
CA GLU A 251 -8.92 9.33 16.42
C GLU A 251 -8.55 10.82 16.31
N GLU A 252 -7.46 11.13 15.59
CA GLU A 252 -6.97 12.48 15.37
C GLU A 252 -7.55 13.15 14.11
N GLY A 253 -8.52 12.55 13.45
CA GLY A 253 -9.13 13.00 12.19
C GLY A 253 -8.67 12.20 10.96
N ILE A 254 -8.97 12.71 9.78
CA ILE A 254 -8.60 12.08 8.52
C ILE A 254 -7.11 12.29 8.26
N LYS A 255 -6.40 11.17 7.97
CA LYS A 255 -4.96 11.18 7.67
C LYS A 255 -4.66 10.29 6.47
N SER A 256 -3.77 10.77 5.63
CA SER A 256 -3.12 9.98 4.60
C SER A 256 -1.83 9.39 5.15
N LEU A 257 -1.76 8.08 5.21
CA LEU A 257 -0.55 7.36 5.61
C LEU A 257 0.01 6.61 4.40
N ASN A 258 1.33 6.60 4.28
CA ASN A 258 1.98 5.85 3.20
C ASN A 258 1.62 4.36 3.26
N MET A 259 1.47 3.72 2.12
CA MET A 259 1.16 2.30 1.97
C MET A 259 2.10 1.39 2.77
N SER A 260 3.37 1.76 2.93
CA SER A 260 4.34 1.00 3.74
C SER A 260 3.86 0.76 5.16
N PHE A 261 3.13 1.72 5.75
CA PHE A 261 2.55 1.56 7.09
C PHE A 261 1.56 0.40 7.12
N TYR A 262 0.61 0.37 6.19
CA TYR A 262 -0.42 -0.66 6.14
C TYR A 262 0.16 -2.05 5.82
N CYS A 263 1.07 -2.10 4.83
CA CYS A 263 1.78 -3.34 4.49
C CYS A 263 2.54 -3.91 5.67
N TYR A 264 3.28 -3.05 6.39
CA TYR A 264 4.05 -3.47 7.56
C TYR A 264 3.14 -3.99 8.67
N ILE A 265 2.11 -3.23 9.06
CA ILE A 265 1.16 -3.64 10.12
C ILE A 265 0.50 -4.97 9.77
N LEU A 266 0.06 -5.15 8.53
CA LEU A 266 -0.60 -6.38 8.10
C LEU A 266 0.31 -7.60 8.28
N ILE A 267 1.50 -7.58 7.68
CA ILE A 267 2.41 -8.73 7.69
C ILE A 267 2.94 -9.01 9.09
N MET A 268 3.27 -7.97 9.85
CA MET A 268 3.68 -8.15 11.25
C MET A 268 2.56 -8.74 12.10
N THR A 269 1.31 -8.32 11.88
CA THR A 269 0.14 -8.90 12.59
C THR A 269 -0.04 -10.37 12.26
N TYR A 270 0.02 -10.73 10.98
CA TYR A 270 -0.06 -12.12 10.55
C TYR A 270 1.10 -12.96 11.11
N GLY A 271 2.33 -12.44 11.09
CA GLY A 271 3.49 -13.08 11.69
C GLY A 271 3.33 -13.33 13.20
N MET A 272 2.73 -12.37 13.91
CA MET A 272 2.43 -12.54 15.33
C MET A 272 1.33 -13.58 15.58
N MET A 273 0.29 -13.64 14.74
CA MET A 273 -0.74 -14.68 14.81
C MET A 273 -0.14 -16.07 14.58
N VAL A 274 0.67 -16.22 13.53
CA VAL A 274 1.40 -17.48 13.25
C VAL A 274 2.22 -17.93 14.47
N ARG A 275 2.91 -17.00 15.12
CA ARG A 275 3.83 -17.31 16.23
C ARG A 275 3.12 -17.60 17.54
N TYR A 276 2.08 -16.84 17.86
CA TYR A 276 1.50 -16.83 19.20
C TYR A 276 0.07 -17.37 19.28
N ASP A 277 -0.59 -17.53 18.13
CA ASP A 277 -1.98 -18.03 18.06
C ASP A 277 -2.23 -18.87 16.80
N ALA A 278 -1.43 -19.92 16.64
CA ALA A 278 -1.43 -20.78 15.46
C ALA A 278 -2.83 -21.37 15.17
N ASN A 279 -3.60 -21.74 16.21
CA ASN A 279 -4.95 -22.29 16.03
C ASN A 279 -5.90 -21.27 15.38
N LYS A 280 -5.83 -19.99 15.79
CA LYS A 280 -6.62 -18.91 15.16
C LYS A 280 -6.15 -18.68 13.73
N TRP A 281 -4.84 -18.70 13.50
CA TRP A 281 -4.28 -18.56 12.16
C TRP A 281 -4.77 -19.66 11.21
N GLU A 282 -4.74 -20.92 11.65
CA GLU A 282 -5.29 -22.04 10.87
C GLU A 282 -6.77 -21.84 10.57
N THR A 283 -7.57 -21.39 11.56
CA THR A 283 -9.00 -21.11 11.34
C THR A 283 -9.22 -20.04 10.26
N TYR A 284 -8.42 -18.97 10.24
CA TYR A 284 -8.56 -17.89 9.25
C TYR A 284 -8.12 -18.30 7.85
N THR A 285 -7.14 -19.20 7.74
CA THR A 285 -6.57 -19.63 6.46
C THR A 285 -7.17 -20.93 5.90
N ASP A 286 -8.05 -21.59 6.65
CA ASP A 286 -8.73 -22.78 6.17
C ASP A 286 -9.72 -22.44 5.04
N LYS A 287 -9.36 -22.86 3.82
CA LYS A 287 -10.17 -22.60 2.60
C LYS A 287 -11.58 -23.20 2.65
N LYS A 288 -11.82 -24.19 3.52
CA LYS A 288 -13.14 -24.82 3.63
C LYS A 288 -14.08 -24.07 4.57
N ASN A 289 -13.52 -23.43 5.58
CA ASN A 289 -14.29 -22.87 6.69
C ASN A 289 -14.17 -21.33 6.80
N SER A 290 -13.21 -20.72 6.11
CA SER A 290 -13.01 -19.28 6.18
C SER A 290 -13.38 -18.58 4.87
N ASN A 291 -14.29 -17.61 4.96
CA ASN A 291 -14.63 -16.72 3.84
C ASN A 291 -13.49 -15.75 3.49
N TYR A 292 -12.48 -15.63 4.35
CA TYR A 292 -11.37 -14.70 4.20
C TYR A 292 -10.07 -15.33 3.75
N SER A 293 -10.01 -16.65 3.60
CA SER A 293 -8.76 -17.37 3.29
C SER A 293 -8.11 -16.87 2.00
N THR A 294 -8.89 -16.63 0.93
CA THR A 294 -8.39 -16.11 -0.34
C THR A 294 -7.88 -14.68 -0.18
N LEU A 295 -8.62 -13.82 0.52
CA LEU A 295 -8.20 -12.44 0.80
C LEU A 295 -6.87 -12.41 1.57
N ILE A 296 -6.73 -13.26 2.60
CA ILE A 296 -5.50 -13.38 3.38
C ILE A 296 -4.35 -13.86 2.49
N GLU A 297 -4.57 -14.95 1.73
CA GLU A 297 -3.54 -15.56 0.89
C GLU A 297 -3.00 -14.56 -0.14
N LEU A 298 -3.86 -13.75 -0.76
CA LEU A 298 -3.47 -12.76 -1.75
C LEU A 298 -2.90 -11.47 -1.12
N SER A 299 -3.34 -11.09 0.07
CA SER A 299 -2.84 -9.89 0.73
C SER A 299 -1.37 -10.00 1.15
N ILE A 300 -0.88 -11.21 1.44
CA ILE A 300 0.50 -11.43 1.89
C ILE A 300 1.52 -11.01 0.81
N PRO A 301 1.55 -11.63 -0.39
CA PRO A 301 2.53 -11.25 -1.42
C PRO A 301 2.37 -9.79 -1.85
N ASN A 302 1.14 -9.29 -1.99
CA ASN A 302 0.91 -7.90 -2.38
C ASN A 302 1.45 -6.91 -1.33
N ALA A 303 1.22 -7.14 -0.05
CA ALA A 303 1.76 -6.28 1.00
C ALA A 303 3.29 -6.33 1.06
N VAL A 304 3.89 -7.52 0.95
CA VAL A 304 5.34 -7.68 0.99
C VAL A 304 6.00 -6.99 -0.20
N MET A 305 5.52 -7.25 -1.43
CA MET A 305 6.10 -6.70 -2.65
C MET A 305 5.99 -5.16 -2.68
N ASN A 306 4.81 -4.63 -2.32
CA ASN A 306 4.63 -3.18 -2.26
C ASN A 306 5.49 -2.53 -1.17
N PHE A 307 5.69 -3.20 -0.02
CA PHE A 307 6.61 -2.69 0.99
C PHE A 307 8.05 -2.61 0.47
N TYR A 308 8.56 -3.65 -0.19
CA TYR A 308 9.89 -3.66 -0.79
C TYR A 308 10.05 -2.56 -1.84
N TYR A 309 9.04 -2.37 -2.67
CA TYR A 309 8.99 -1.35 -3.69
C TYR A 309 9.04 0.07 -3.10
N GLN A 310 8.26 0.33 -2.05
CA GLN A 310 8.30 1.60 -1.34
C GLN A 310 9.63 1.86 -0.63
N MET A 311 10.27 0.83 -0.06
CA MET A 311 11.59 0.95 0.55
C MET A 311 12.68 1.24 -0.52
N HIS A 312 12.58 0.62 -1.68
CA HIS A 312 13.46 0.93 -2.82
C HIS A 312 13.32 2.39 -3.24
N ASN A 313 12.08 2.86 -3.43
CA ASN A 313 11.83 4.24 -3.81
C ASN A 313 12.37 5.25 -2.78
N LEU A 314 12.24 4.95 -1.50
CA LEU A 314 12.77 5.81 -0.43
C LEU A 314 14.30 5.96 -0.52
N ILE A 315 15.02 4.92 -0.95
CA ILE A 315 16.48 4.94 -1.10
C ILE A 315 16.89 5.65 -2.39
N PHE A 316 16.27 5.29 -3.50
CA PHE A 316 16.72 5.67 -4.85
C PHE A 316 15.99 6.89 -5.42
N GLY A 317 14.78 7.20 -4.94
CA GLY A 317 13.98 8.34 -5.39
C GLY A 317 13.32 8.15 -6.77
N PHE A 318 13.20 6.91 -7.24
CA PHE A 318 12.52 6.57 -8.49
C PHE A 318 11.81 5.21 -8.38
N TYR A 319 10.87 4.99 -9.30
CA TYR A 319 10.20 3.71 -9.50
C TYR A 319 10.66 3.05 -10.79
N TYR A 320 10.55 1.73 -10.86
CA TYR A 320 10.68 0.99 -12.09
C TYR A 320 9.32 0.79 -12.76
N GLU A 321 9.23 1.02 -14.07
CA GLU A 321 8.06 0.74 -14.91
C GLU A 321 8.33 -0.45 -15.82
N ASP A 322 7.28 -1.22 -16.12
CA ASP A 322 7.35 -2.31 -17.08
C ASP A 322 7.44 -1.77 -18.52
N ASP A 323 8.52 -2.09 -19.22
CA ASP A 323 8.74 -1.69 -20.62
C ASP A 323 7.94 -2.53 -21.62
N SER A 324 7.30 -3.61 -21.17
CA SER A 324 6.56 -4.53 -22.07
C SER A 324 5.30 -3.91 -22.68
N TYR A 325 4.75 -2.84 -22.07
CA TYR A 325 3.54 -2.17 -22.55
C TYR A 325 3.76 -1.15 -23.68
N THR A 326 5.00 -0.72 -23.96
CA THR A 326 5.22 0.45 -24.84
C THR A 326 5.34 0.15 -26.33
N ASN A 327 5.63 -1.08 -26.77
CA ASN A 327 5.87 -1.35 -28.20
C ASN A 327 4.90 -2.34 -28.88
N MET A 328 4.29 -3.25 -28.14
CA MET A 328 3.29 -4.16 -28.75
C MET A 328 1.89 -3.56 -28.73
N ASP A 329 1.51 -2.88 -27.67
CA ASP A 329 0.15 -2.38 -27.50
C ASP A 329 -0.13 -1.14 -28.32
N ILE A 330 0.82 -0.21 -28.48
CA ILE A 330 0.62 0.96 -29.36
C ILE A 330 0.41 0.51 -30.84
N LYS A 331 1.18 -0.46 -31.32
CA LYS A 331 1.00 -0.99 -32.68
C LYS A 331 -0.28 -1.80 -32.83
N ARG A 332 -0.69 -2.52 -31.79
CA ARG A 332 -1.93 -3.30 -31.76
C ARG A 332 -3.14 -2.38 -31.59
N ILE A 333 -3.09 -1.40 -30.69
CA ILE A 333 -4.12 -0.37 -30.49
C ILE A 333 -4.31 0.45 -31.77
N ILE A 334 -3.24 0.88 -32.43
CA ILE A 334 -3.34 1.63 -33.69
C ILE A 334 -3.92 0.75 -34.80
N LYS A 335 -3.65 -0.56 -34.82
CA LYS A 335 -4.05 -1.43 -35.91
C LYS A 335 -5.41 -2.12 -35.74
N GLU A 336 -5.78 -2.45 -34.48
CA GLU A 336 -6.98 -3.25 -34.18
C GLU A 336 -8.08 -2.46 -33.45
N GLU A 337 -7.75 -1.45 -32.67
CA GLU A 337 -8.70 -0.73 -31.81
C GLU A 337 -9.08 0.66 -32.31
N THR A 338 -8.31 1.27 -33.24
CA THR A 338 -8.66 2.58 -33.80
C THR A 338 -10.09 2.62 -34.39
N PRO A 339 -10.58 1.59 -35.09
CA PRO A 339 -11.98 1.56 -35.56
C PRO A 339 -12.97 1.43 -34.39
N ALA A 340 -12.65 0.68 -33.35
CA ALA A 340 -13.52 0.50 -32.19
C ALA A 340 -13.54 1.75 -31.28
N ILE A 341 -12.42 2.42 -31.13
CA ILE A 341 -12.29 3.70 -30.40
C ILE A 341 -13.04 4.81 -31.15
N MET A 342 -12.90 4.90 -32.47
CA MET A 342 -13.66 5.88 -33.28
C MET A 342 -15.17 5.61 -33.24
N ASN A 343 -15.59 4.36 -33.25
CA ASN A 343 -16.99 3.98 -33.08
C ASN A 343 -17.52 4.29 -31.67
N ASN A 344 -16.70 4.08 -30.63
CA ASN A 344 -17.05 4.43 -29.24
C ASN A 344 -17.13 5.94 -29.02
N ILE A 345 -16.19 6.72 -29.58
CA ILE A 345 -16.23 8.18 -29.55
C ILE A 345 -17.47 8.70 -30.30
N THR A 346 -17.78 8.15 -31.46
CA THR A 346 -18.97 8.53 -32.22
C THR A 346 -20.26 8.13 -31.51
N ARG A 347 -20.25 7.01 -30.76
CA ARG A 347 -21.36 6.56 -29.94
C ARG A 347 -21.52 7.41 -28.67
N LYS A 348 -20.40 7.79 -27.99
CA LYS A 348 -20.40 8.71 -26.84
C LYS A 348 -20.90 10.11 -27.23
N ILE A 349 -20.55 10.61 -28.40
CA ILE A 349 -21.03 11.91 -28.93
C ILE A 349 -22.54 11.86 -29.25
N LYS A 350 -23.07 10.72 -29.67
CA LYS A 350 -24.50 10.54 -29.92
C LYS A 350 -25.33 10.32 -28.67
N ASP A 351 -24.74 9.84 -27.57
CA ASP A 351 -25.41 9.50 -26.32
C ASP A 351 -25.14 10.51 -25.21
N GLU A 352 -25.32 11.83 -25.48
CA GLU A 352 -25.40 12.85 -24.41
C GLU A 352 -26.48 12.53 -23.39
N SER A 353 -27.48 11.70 -23.73
CA SER A 353 -28.50 11.21 -22.80
C SER A 353 -27.95 10.24 -21.74
N PHE A 354 -26.80 9.61 -21.95
CA PHE A 354 -26.21 8.66 -21.00
C PHE A 354 -25.60 9.33 -19.77
N ARG A 355 -25.20 10.60 -19.85
CA ARG A 355 -24.65 11.34 -18.68
C ARG A 355 -25.73 11.69 -17.64
N PHE A 356 -27.01 11.69 -18.00
CA PHE A 356 -28.12 12.06 -17.09
C PHE A 356 -28.70 10.89 -16.28
N ASN A 357 -28.31 9.64 -16.54
CA ASN A 357 -28.85 8.46 -15.83
C ASN A 357 -27.88 7.84 -14.82
N ARG A 358 -26.84 8.57 -14.41
CA ARG A 358 -25.96 8.14 -13.32
C ARG A 358 -26.64 8.45 -11.98
N ASN A 359 -26.93 7.43 -11.18
CA ASN A 359 -27.34 7.63 -9.79
C ASN A 359 -26.13 8.17 -9.00
N VAL A 360 -26.06 9.49 -8.89
CA VAL A 360 -25.03 10.16 -8.07
C VAL A 360 -25.40 9.91 -6.61
N TYR A 361 -24.58 9.16 -5.90
CA TYR A 361 -24.73 9.00 -4.47
C TYR A 361 -24.08 10.22 -3.79
N LEU A 362 -24.90 11.20 -3.42
CA LEU A 362 -24.48 12.35 -2.62
C LEU A 362 -24.93 12.10 -1.17
N PRO A 363 -24.05 11.62 -0.30
CA PRO A 363 -24.42 11.25 1.07
C PRO A 363 -24.96 12.42 1.91
N TRP A 364 -24.92 13.65 1.39
CA TRP A 364 -25.31 14.89 2.10
C TRP A 364 -26.51 15.64 1.50
N GLU A 365 -27.13 15.17 0.41
CA GLU A 365 -28.29 15.87 -0.16
C GLU A 365 -29.61 15.63 0.60
N GLU A 366 -29.68 14.67 1.51
CA GLU A 366 -30.90 14.40 2.29
C GLU A 366 -31.25 15.49 3.33
N ASN A 367 -30.39 16.50 3.53
CA ASN A 367 -30.61 17.56 4.53
C ASN A 367 -30.84 18.97 3.95
N VAL A 368 -31.11 19.09 2.66
CA VAL A 368 -31.45 20.37 2.04
C VAL A 368 -32.84 20.25 1.38
N ARG A 369 -33.85 20.12 2.20
CA ARG A 369 -35.24 20.47 1.89
C ARG A 369 -35.91 21.14 3.10
#